data_89618fc826d7921a6abee31af4d33169
#
_entry.id   89618fc826d7921a6abee31af4d33169
#
_cell.length_a   1.000
_cell.length_b   1.000
_cell.length_c   1.000
_cell.angle_alpha   90.00
_cell.angle_beta   90.00
_cell.angle_gamma   90.00
#
_symmetry.space_group_name_H-M   'P 1'
#
loop_
_entity.id
_entity.type
_entity.pdbx_description
1 polymer ?
#
loop_
_entity_poly.entity_id
_entity_poly.type
_entity_poly.pdbx_seq_one_letter_code
_entity_poly.pdbx_strand_id
1 'polypeptide(L)'
;MANYDYEIVNGRKIRVRPKETVSEIDKNGYFRRQPNHFTTPFGDGENDLKAEGNKRYRLVWAKLCHWSNRAAIVRELEGLEDQISVNMVEHAPHEKNLGWEYVYNENNIDPVLGDQFLSEAYYRADDDYQGRTTVPALIDTTTGKVVNNDYNWLTTYFEVNFRPWHKKGAPELYPVELREEIDKMNLWLFDNINNAVYRSSFSRSNEGHFDGVNTFYAAMDRLEKRLETNRFLFGDYVTDSDIRLYVTLARLDIRYTAQLGETKRPLYTYKNLWGYAKELWEIPAFKNNTFFADFAVPPADAKGSVERSFNVRFLKQLDFAQFWGNVDDRSALSSDPEHKLKAETDAGTARSDADVETEKNREDAAIYAKIHAIPSTEFAKYTEEELPTKKDPASLPPLADTREEDYQTILAEIRELPDGPELSPTANAKSSTAAAEEVKKKIAEPLDTMLNAVELAQYVESAKQFYGALEELETALGATRFLAGDFVTEADAALYVTLVRFDLLYSRYLGPVKYRVQDLKNVSDYLKDLYQIPAFAHHTD
;
A
#
# COMPACT_ATOMS: atom_id res chain seq x y z
N MET A 1 33.81 24.17 9.99
CA MET A 1 32.87 23.36 10.79
C MET A 1 31.50 23.55 10.12
N ALA A 2 30.87 22.48 9.75
CA ALA A 2 29.52 22.55 9.18
C ALA A 2 28.58 23.15 10.25
N ASN A 3 27.73 24.08 9.86
CA ASN A 3 26.80 24.75 10.75
C ASN A 3 25.52 23.90 10.74
N TYR A 4 25.35 23.04 11.75
CA TYR A 4 24.16 22.20 11.86
C TYR A 4 23.08 22.90 12.68
N ASP A 5 21.83 22.77 12.25
CA ASP A 5 20.68 23.22 13.02
C ASP A 5 20.34 22.21 14.12
N TYR A 6 19.86 22.71 15.26
CA TYR A 6 19.49 21.90 16.41
C TYR A 6 18.17 22.36 17.00
N GLU A 7 17.39 21.39 17.47
CA GLU A 7 16.18 21.60 18.26
C GLU A 7 16.38 21.10 19.69
N ILE A 8 15.71 21.73 20.64
CA ILE A 8 15.62 21.21 22.01
C ILE A 8 14.33 20.41 22.14
N VAL A 9 14.46 19.11 22.32
CA VAL A 9 13.33 18.18 22.47
C VAL A 9 13.50 17.47 23.80
N ASN A 10 12.55 17.61 24.70
CA ASN A 10 12.59 17.03 26.06
C ASN A 10 13.89 17.33 26.82
N GLY A 11 14.42 18.54 26.63
CA GLY A 11 15.69 18.98 27.26
C GLY A 11 16.96 18.49 26.58
N ARG A 12 16.88 17.68 25.54
CA ARG A 12 18.01 17.18 24.75
C ARG A 12 18.23 18.06 23.51
N LYS A 13 19.47 18.28 23.17
CA LYS A 13 19.86 18.99 21.95
C LYS A 13 19.96 17.99 20.80
N ILE A 14 18.96 17.98 19.93
CA ILE A 14 18.83 17.05 18.80
C ILE A 14 19.19 17.79 17.50
N ARG A 15 20.06 17.20 16.68
CA ARG A 15 20.40 17.72 15.37
C ARG A 15 19.21 17.52 14.43
N VAL A 16 18.83 18.59 13.76
CA VAL A 16 17.76 18.58 12.77
C VAL A 16 18.37 18.33 11.39
N ARG A 17 17.63 17.59 10.57
CA ARG A 17 17.99 17.42 9.16
C ARG A 17 17.99 18.78 8.47
N PRO A 18 18.98 19.10 7.62
CA PRO A 18 19.00 20.34 6.86
C PRO A 18 17.72 20.54 6.06
N LYS A 19 17.22 21.77 6.00
CA LYS A 19 16.02 22.10 5.18
C LYS A 19 16.29 21.90 3.70
N GLU A 20 17.49 22.24 3.24
CA GLU A 20 17.97 21.99 1.89
C GLU A 20 18.47 20.56 1.77
N THR A 21 17.57 19.62 1.62
CA THR A 21 17.91 18.22 1.38
C THR A 21 17.70 17.86 -0.07
N VAL A 22 18.35 16.80 -0.51
CA VAL A 22 18.14 16.21 -1.83
C VAL A 22 16.65 15.87 -1.97
N SER A 23 16.01 16.43 -2.99
CA SER A 23 14.61 16.13 -3.27
C SER A 23 14.47 14.72 -3.84
N GLU A 24 13.48 13.97 -3.36
CA GLU A 24 13.07 12.70 -3.98
C GLU A 24 12.06 12.92 -5.14
N ILE A 25 11.80 14.18 -5.51
CA ILE A 25 10.96 14.54 -6.66
C ILE A 25 11.86 15.13 -7.74
N ASP A 26 11.80 14.57 -8.94
CA ASP A 26 12.54 15.11 -10.07
C ASP A 26 11.84 16.34 -10.70
N LYS A 27 12.53 16.99 -11.63
CA LYS A 27 12.02 18.22 -12.31
C LYS A 27 10.69 18.01 -13.07
N ASN A 28 10.33 16.77 -13.39
CA ASN A 28 9.09 16.42 -14.07
C ASN A 28 7.99 16.01 -13.06
N GLY A 29 8.25 16.10 -11.76
CA GLY A 29 7.31 15.75 -10.71
C GLY A 29 7.21 14.26 -10.39
N TYR A 30 8.13 13.42 -10.90
CA TYR A 30 8.17 12.00 -10.57
C TYR A 30 8.89 11.77 -9.24
N PHE A 31 8.36 10.84 -8.45
CA PHE A 31 9.05 10.37 -7.26
C PHE A 31 10.25 9.48 -7.64
N ARG A 32 11.41 9.82 -7.09
CA ARG A 32 12.67 9.09 -7.21
C ARG A 32 13.20 8.81 -5.82
N ARG A 33 13.25 7.53 -5.46
CA ARG A 33 13.71 7.15 -4.12
C ARG A 33 15.19 7.48 -3.93
N GLN A 34 15.55 8.08 -2.77
CA GLN A 34 16.96 8.26 -2.43
C GLN A 34 17.68 6.90 -2.33
N PRO A 35 18.93 6.81 -2.76
CA PRO A 35 19.74 5.60 -2.59
C PRO A 35 20.01 5.33 -1.09
N ASN A 36 20.25 4.06 -0.75
CA ASN A 36 20.75 3.70 0.56
C ASN A 36 22.19 4.21 0.71
N HIS A 37 22.56 4.61 1.91
CA HIS A 37 23.89 5.19 2.17
C HIS A 37 24.82 4.20 2.88
N PHE A 38 24.28 3.47 3.85
CA PHE A 38 25.01 2.47 4.62
C PHE A 38 24.75 1.09 4.03
N THR A 39 25.60 0.68 3.07
CA THR A 39 25.41 -0.53 2.26
C THR A 39 26.57 -1.51 2.34
N THR A 40 27.44 -1.34 3.35
CA THR A 40 28.53 -2.28 3.57
C THR A 40 27.97 -3.68 3.75
N PRO A 41 28.40 -4.66 2.91
CA PRO A 41 27.88 -6.02 2.98
C PRO A 41 28.33 -6.74 4.25
N PHE A 42 27.61 -7.80 4.59
CA PHE A 42 28.11 -8.80 5.51
C PHE A 42 28.91 -9.85 4.75
N GLY A 43 30.10 -10.18 5.21
CA GLY A 43 30.97 -11.13 4.53
C GLY A 43 32.35 -11.28 5.22
N ASP A 44 33.27 -11.95 4.51
CA ASP A 44 34.63 -12.21 5.01
C ASP A 44 35.68 -11.24 4.46
N GLY A 45 35.30 -10.32 3.56
CA GLY A 45 36.19 -9.29 3.06
C GLY A 45 36.77 -8.40 4.19
N GLU A 46 37.89 -7.75 3.94
CA GLU A 46 38.59 -6.93 4.93
C GLU A 46 37.73 -5.78 5.47
N ASN A 47 36.87 -5.22 4.62
CA ASN A 47 35.99 -4.08 4.97
C ASN A 47 34.54 -4.50 5.21
N ASP A 48 34.22 -5.79 5.12
CA ASP A 48 32.87 -6.29 5.32
C ASP A 48 32.47 -6.29 6.79
N LEU A 49 31.18 -6.08 7.03
CA LEU A 49 30.61 -6.31 8.34
C LEU A 49 30.69 -7.80 8.66
N LYS A 50 30.96 -8.13 9.92
CA LYS A 50 30.95 -9.51 10.38
C LYS A 50 29.61 -9.84 10.98
N ALA A 51 29.00 -10.93 10.52
CA ALA A 51 27.82 -11.45 11.16
C ALA A 51 28.19 -11.97 12.55
N GLU A 52 27.65 -11.34 13.58
CA GLU A 52 27.91 -11.68 14.99
C GLU A 52 26.58 -11.77 15.74
N GLY A 53 26.41 -12.81 16.53
CA GLY A 53 25.27 -12.99 17.41
C GLY A 53 25.34 -12.14 18.68
N ASN A 54 24.68 -12.60 19.75
CA ASN A 54 24.73 -12.01 21.09
C ASN A 54 24.34 -10.53 21.15
N LYS A 55 23.39 -10.13 20.30
CA LYS A 55 22.87 -8.74 20.22
C LYS A 55 23.94 -7.71 19.87
N ARG A 56 24.97 -8.12 19.13
CA ARG A 56 25.92 -7.21 18.53
C ARG A 56 25.23 -6.15 17.69
N TYR A 57 24.16 -6.54 17.01
CA TYR A 57 23.37 -5.66 16.18
C TYR A 57 21.96 -5.45 16.74
N ARG A 58 21.42 -4.26 16.46
CA ARG A 58 20.08 -3.86 16.80
C ARG A 58 19.33 -3.42 15.56
N LEU A 59 18.26 -4.14 15.24
CA LEU A 59 17.34 -3.78 14.15
C LEU A 59 16.38 -2.70 14.64
N VAL A 60 16.37 -1.55 13.98
CA VAL A 60 15.36 -0.50 14.19
C VAL A 60 14.39 -0.50 13.01
N TRP A 61 13.11 -0.60 13.33
CA TRP A 61 12.06 -0.70 12.34
C TRP A 61 10.79 0.04 12.77
N ALA A 62 9.84 0.25 11.82
CA ALA A 62 8.59 0.91 12.09
C ALA A 62 7.42 0.06 11.60
N LYS A 63 6.38 -0.11 12.45
CA LYS A 63 5.22 -0.94 12.17
C LYS A 63 4.52 -0.61 10.86
N LEU A 64 4.37 0.69 10.54
CA LEU A 64 3.75 1.15 9.31
C LEU A 64 4.60 0.88 8.05
N CYS A 65 5.93 0.77 8.19
CA CYS A 65 6.85 0.72 7.07
C CYS A 65 7.00 -0.70 6.51
N HIS A 66 6.58 -0.94 5.28
CA HIS A 66 6.71 -2.24 4.65
C HIS A 66 8.18 -2.64 4.39
N TRP A 67 9.07 -1.66 4.12
CA TRP A 67 10.48 -1.92 3.88
C TRP A 67 11.16 -2.53 5.11
N SER A 68 10.83 -2.04 6.29
CA SER A 68 11.43 -2.53 7.54
C SER A 68 10.70 -3.75 8.11
N ASN A 69 9.43 -3.92 7.80
CA ASN A 69 8.62 -5.02 8.28
C ASN A 69 9.15 -6.39 7.81
N ARG A 70 9.69 -6.48 6.57
CA ARG A 70 10.33 -7.71 6.08
C ARG A 70 11.45 -8.17 7.00
N ALA A 71 12.34 -7.25 7.39
CA ALA A 71 13.47 -7.60 8.25
C ALA A 71 13.02 -8.13 9.61
N ALA A 72 11.91 -7.60 10.15
CA ALA A 72 11.32 -8.12 11.39
C ALA A 72 10.74 -9.53 11.20
N ILE A 73 10.04 -9.78 10.09
CA ILE A 73 9.49 -11.10 9.75
C ILE A 73 10.61 -12.14 9.56
N VAL A 74 11.62 -11.82 8.75
CA VAL A 74 12.75 -12.74 8.51
C VAL A 74 13.49 -13.03 9.81
N ARG A 75 13.78 -12.00 10.63
CA ARG A 75 14.41 -12.18 11.93
C ARG A 75 13.69 -13.20 12.81
N GLU A 76 12.35 -13.21 12.84
CA GLU A 76 11.55 -14.16 13.62
C GLU A 76 11.46 -15.54 12.93
N LEU A 77 11.35 -15.59 11.59
CA LEU A 77 11.37 -16.86 10.86
C LEU A 77 12.67 -17.62 11.12
N GLU A 78 13.80 -16.95 11.07
CA GLU A 78 15.12 -17.53 11.27
C GLU A 78 15.46 -17.78 12.76
N GLY A 79 14.64 -17.25 13.69
CA GLY A 79 14.86 -17.40 15.13
C GLY A 79 16.03 -16.57 15.65
N LEU A 80 16.23 -15.39 15.08
CA LEU A 80 17.33 -14.47 15.42
C LEU A 80 17.01 -13.52 16.59
N GLU A 81 15.91 -13.74 17.34
CA GLU A 81 15.43 -12.83 18.38
C GLU A 81 16.44 -12.62 19.51
N ASP A 82 17.16 -13.67 19.87
CA ASP A 82 18.20 -13.60 20.90
C ASP A 82 19.55 -13.12 20.36
N GLN A 83 19.70 -13.08 19.05
CA GLN A 83 20.97 -12.74 18.38
C GLN A 83 21.02 -11.30 17.89
N ILE A 84 19.89 -10.79 17.37
CA ILE A 84 19.73 -9.42 16.89
C ILE A 84 18.63 -8.77 17.72
N SER A 85 18.98 -7.80 18.56
CA SER A 85 17.98 -7.05 19.34
C SER A 85 17.14 -6.14 18.43
N VAL A 86 15.97 -5.73 18.89
CA VAL A 86 15.05 -4.93 18.08
C VAL A 86 14.51 -3.74 18.88
N ASN A 87 14.23 -2.64 18.19
CA ASN A 87 13.36 -1.59 18.70
C ASN A 87 12.49 -1.01 17.57
N MET A 88 11.40 -0.40 17.96
CA MET A 88 10.44 0.23 17.04
C MET A 88 10.44 1.73 17.20
N VAL A 89 10.19 2.40 16.07
CA VAL A 89 10.10 3.86 16.00
C VAL A 89 8.84 4.28 15.25
N GLU A 90 8.42 5.52 15.50
CA GLU A 90 7.39 6.20 14.70
C GLU A 90 7.89 7.53 14.17
N HIS A 91 7.18 8.07 13.18
CA HIS A 91 7.50 9.40 12.67
C HIS A 91 7.28 10.47 13.74
N ALA A 92 8.34 11.21 14.01
CA ALA A 92 8.21 12.47 14.74
C ALA A 92 7.41 13.50 13.91
N PRO A 93 6.83 14.53 14.54
CA PRO A 93 6.12 15.58 13.81
C PRO A 93 6.98 16.16 12.67
N HIS A 94 6.41 16.20 11.47
CA HIS A 94 7.11 16.61 10.23
C HIS A 94 7.70 18.02 10.28
N GLU A 95 7.08 18.91 11.02
CA GLU A 95 7.47 20.31 11.17
C GLU A 95 8.90 20.51 11.66
N LYS A 96 9.45 19.51 12.36
CA LYS A 96 10.78 19.60 12.97
C LYS A 96 11.89 18.86 12.22
N ASN A 97 11.61 18.16 11.14
CA ASN A 97 12.60 17.35 10.40
C ASN A 97 13.44 16.40 11.26
N LEU A 98 12.84 15.87 12.33
CA LEU A 98 13.55 15.00 13.29
C LEU A 98 13.60 13.53 12.86
N GLY A 99 12.69 13.12 11.97
CA GLY A 99 12.64 11.75 11.45
C GLY A 99 11.90 10.79 12.38
N TRP A 100 12.55 9.71 12.76
CA TRP A 100 11.98 8.59 13.51
C TRP A 100 12.32 8.70 15.01
N GLU A 101 11.29 8.61 15.88
CA GLU A 101 11.41 8.72 17.34
C GLU A 101 11.08 7.38 18.02
N TYR A 102 11.78 7.06 19.12
CA TYR A 102 11.59 5.84 19.91
C TYR A 102 10.40 5.93 20.88
N VAL A 103 9.22 6.27 20.38
CA VAL A 103 8.01 6.59 21.16
C VAL A 103 7.50 5.45 22.07
N TYR A 104 7.92 4.21 21.83
CA TYR A 104 7.49 3.06 22.63
C TYR A 104 8.33 2.82 23.88
N ASN A 105 9.34 3.65 24.13
CA ASN A 105 10.25 3.52 25.26
C ASN A 105 10.00 4.61 26.31
N GLU A 106 10.44 4.34 27.53
CA GLU A 106 10.37 5.32 28.60
C GLU A 106 11.12 6.61 28.19
N ASN A 107 10.48 7.76 28.38
CA ASN A 107 10.97 9.08 27.93
C ASN A 107 11.32 9.17 26.44
N ASN A 108 10.79 8.27 25.60
CA ASN A 108 11.13 8.15 24.18
C ASN A 108 12.62 7.88 23.91
N ILE A 109 13.29 7.17 24.81
CA ILE A 109 14.74 6.88 24.71
C ILE A 109 14.96 5.38 24.51
N ASP A 110 15.73 5.02 23.47
CA ASP A 110 16.17 3.63 23.30
C ASP A 110 17.03 3.20 24.49
N PRO A 111 16.68 2.13 25.23
CA PRO A 111 17.38 1.75 26.46
C PRO A 111 18.79 1.18 26.22
N VAL A 112 19.12 0.82 24.98
CA VAL A 112 20.44 0.27 24.59
C VAL A 112 21.34 1.36 24.03
N LEU A 113 20.80 2.21 23.15
CA LEU A 113 21.56 3.23 22.43
C LEU A 113 21.62 4.57 23.20
N GLY A 114 20.62 4.85 24.04
CA GLY A 114 20.47 6.14 24.70
C GLY A 114 19.96 7.25 23.76
N ASP A 115 19.55 6.90 22.55
CA ASP A 115 19.05 7.82 21.52
C ASP A 115 17.54 8.06 21.69
N GLN A 116 17.09 9.29 21.44
CA GLN A 116 15.67 9.62 21.33
C GLN A 116 15.19 9.49 19.88
N PHE A 117 16.05 9.83 18.93
CA PHE A 117 15.77 9.77 17.50
C PHE A 117 16.76 8.87 16.78
N LEU A 118 16.28 8.10 15.82
CA LEU A 118 17.11 7.27 14.96
C LEU A 118 18.21 8.09 14.23
N SER A 119 17.94 9.36 13.95
CA SER A 119 18.89 10.27 13.31
C SER A 119 20.20 10.42 14.09
N GLU A 120 20.17 10.26 15.42
CA GLU A 120 21.38 10.36 16.25
C GLU A 120 22.39 9.26 15.87
N ALA A 121 21.93 8.03 15.63
CA ALA A 121 22.76 6.92 15.17
C ALA A 121 23.30 7.12 13.74
N TYR A 122 22.51 7.74 12.85
CA TYR A 122 22.93 8.10 11.50
C TYR A 122 24.05 9.13 11.51
N TYR A 123 23.89 10.22 12.26
CA TYR A 123 24.90 11.28 12.36
C TYR A 123 26.15 10.83 13.11
N ARG A 124 26.03 9.84 13.99
CA ARG A 124 27.19 9.22 14.65
C ARG A 124 27.98 8.34 13.68
N ALA A 125 27.30 7.76 12.69
CA ALA A 125 27.94 6.96 11.64
C ALA A 125 28.63 7.84 10.58
N ASP A 126 27.95 8.91 10.15
CA ASP A 126 28.45 9.88 9.17
C ASP A 126 27.97 11.29 9.55
N ASP A 127 28.91 12.12 10.04
CA ASP A 127 28.59 13.48 10.50
C ASP A 127 28.15 14.42 9.35
N ASP A 128 28.51 14.10 8.12
CA ASP A 128 28.11 14.86 6.92
C ASP A 128 26.86 14.32 6.24
N TYR A 129 26.16 13.34 6.82
CA TYR A 129 24.98 12.75 6.25
C TYR A 129 23.87 13.78 6.01
N GLN A 130 23.42 13.88 4.76
CA GLN A 130 22.40 14.84 4.30
C GLN A 130 21.07 14.16 3.95
N GLY A 131 21.07 12.84 3.83
CA GLY A 131 19.88 12.06 3.42
C GLY A 131 18.83 12.00 4.52
N ARG A 132 17.69 11.45 4.15
CA ARG A 132 16.61 11.09 5.08
C ARG A 132 17.02 9.86 5.88
N THR A 133 16.89 9.89 7.20
CA THR A 133 17.05 8.69 8.02
C THR A 133 15.92 7.71 7.72
N THR A 134 16.25 6.48 7.39
CA THR A 134 15.29 5.48 6.93
C THR A 134 15.25 4.26 7.84
N VAL A 135 14.17 3.51 7.78
CA VAL A 135 14.04 2.18 8.36
C VAL A 135 13.78 1.18 7.23
N PRO A 136 14.31 -0.06 7.31
CA PRO A 136 15.09 -0.63 8.42
C PRO A 136 16.45 0.07 8.58
N ALA A 137 16.96 0.05 9.81
CA ALA A 137 18.34 0.42 10.10
C ALA A 137 18.94 -0.63 11.03
N LEU A 138 20.10 -1.15 10.70
CA LEU A 138 20.87 -2.04 11.56
C LEU A 138 21.97 -1.23 12.23
N ILE A 139 21.99 -1.25 13.55
CA ILE A 139 22.87 -0.46 14.38
C ILE A 139 23.83 -1.39 15.14
N ASP A 140 25.09 -1.12 15.08
CA ASP A 140 26.11 -1.74 15.93
C ASP A 140 25.96 -1.22 17.36
N THR A 141 25.60 -2.07 18.29
CA THR A 141 25.33 -1.70 19.69
C THR A 141 26.58 -1.25 20.45
N THR A 142 27.78 -1.62 19.98
CA THR A 142 29.04 -1.21 20.64
C THR A 142 29.48 0.19 20.26
N THR A 143 29.13 0.65 19.06
CA THR A 143 29.49 1.97 18.54
C THR A 143 28.30 2.93 18.52
N GLY A 144 27.08 2.41 18.58
CA GLY A 144 25.83 3.15 18.41
C GLY A 144 25.64 3.67 16.99
N LYS A 145 26.41 3.21 16.01
CA LYS A 145 26.38 3.69 14.61
C LYS A 145 25.47 2.83 13.75
N VAL A 146 24.73 3.45 12.83
CA VAL A 146 24.12 2.72 11.74
C VAL A 146 25.22 2.09 10.89
N VAL A 147 25.14 0.79 10.66
CA VAL A 147 26.11 0.05 9.84
C VAL A 147 25.48 -0.43 8.52
N ASN A 148 24.16 -0.66 8.51
CA ASN A 148 23.46 -1.05 7.29
C ASN A 148 22.03 -0.51 7.31
N ASN A 149 21.60 0.14 6.22
CA ASN A 149 20.22 0.52 5.98
C ASN A 149 19.73 0.06 4.59
N ASP A 150 20.37 -0.95 4.05
CA ASP A 150 20.06 -1.49 2.74
C ASP A 150 18.81 -2.38 2.80
N TYR A 151 17.66 -1.76 2.63
CA TYR A 151 16.39 -2.46 2.65
C TYR A 151 16.25 -3.51 1.54
N ASN A 152 17.11 -3.55 0.53
CA ASN A 152 17.07 -4.59 -0.50
C ASN A 152 17.76 -5.87 -0.03
N TRP A 153 18.90 -5.75 0.66
CA TRP A 153 19.77 -6.89 0.97
C TRP A 153 19.75 -7.31 2.43
N LEU A 154 19.21 -6.47 3.33
CA LEU A 154 19.28 -6.76 4.77
C LEU A 154 18.63 -8.10 5.14
N THR A 155 17.52 -8.48 4.49
CA THR A 155 16.90 -9.79 4.71
C THR A 155 17.79 -10.92 4.23
N THR A 156 18.39 -10.79 3.05
CA THR A 156 19.32 -11.79 2.51
C THR A 156 20.54 -11.99 3.40
N TYR A 157 21.06 -10.92 4.03
CA TYR A 157 22.11 -11.09 5.03
C TYR A 157 21.64 -11.89 6.24
N PHE A 158 20.44 -11.66 6.72
CA PHE A 158 19.88 -12.48 7.81
C PHE A 158 19.76 -13.94 7.40
N GLU A 159 19.29 -14.22 6.20
CA GLU A 159 19.07 -15.56 5.65
C GLU A 159 20.37 -16.32 5.34
N VAL A 160 21.46 -15.62 4.99
CA VAL A 160 22.70 -16.25 4.55
C VAL A 160 23.83 -16.07 5.56
N ASN A 161 24.17 -14.82 5.92
CA ASN A 161 25.34 -14.53 6.73
C ASN A 161 25.11 -14.82 8.22
N PHE A 162 23.86 -14.67 8.69
CA PHE A 162 23.48 -15.02 10.07
C PHE A 162 23.05 -16.48 10.24
N ARG A 163 23.16 -17.34 9.23
CA ARG A 163 22.80 -18.75 9.29
C ARG A 163 23.42 -19.53 10.47
N PRO A 164 24.68 -19.27 10.92
CA PRO A 164 25.24 -19.93 12.11
C PRO A 164 24.45 -19.68 13.41
N TRP A 165 23.62 -18.67 13.47
CA TRP A 165 22.78 -18.30 14.62
C TRP A 165 21.30 -18.61 14.42
N HIS A 166 20.90 -19.24 13.30
CA HIS A 166 19.51 -19.62 13.06
C HIS A 166 19.05 -20.67 14.09
N LYS A 167 17.78 -20.63 14.41
CA LYS A 167 17.17 -21.69 15.21
C LYS A 167 17.20 -23.02 14.48
N LYS A 168 17.22 -24.11 15.23
CA LYS A 168 17.08 -25.44 14.61
C LYS A 168 15.75 -25.56 13.87
N GLY A 169 15.80 -25.94 12.60
CA GLY A 169 14.64 -26.05 11.74
C GLY A 169 14.12 -24.70 11.22
N ALA A 170 14.98 -23.68 11.21
CA ALA A 170 14.69 -22.43 10.51
C ALA A 170 14.34 -22.71 9.03
N PRO A 171 13.50 -21.90 8.39
CA PRO A 171 13.13 -22.11 7.00
C PRO A 171 14.25 -21.70 6.03
N GLU A 172 14.40 -22.42 4.94
CA GLU A 172 15.26 -22.05 3.82
C GLU A 172 14.51 -21.02 2.93
N LEU A 173 14.68 -19.73 3.22
CA LEU A 173 13.98 -18.65 2.53
C LEU A 173 14.66 -18.23 1.22
N TYR A 174 15.97 -18.54 1.09
CA TYR A 174 16.78 -18.16 -0.06
C TYR A 174 17.61 -19.35 -0.56
N PRO A 175 16.92 -20.43 -1.02
CA PRO A 175 17.58 -21.68 -1.44
C PRO A 175 18.50 -21.46 -2.62
N VAL A 176 19.67 -22.08 -2.59
CA VAL A 176 20.76 -21.91 -3.56
C VAL A 176 20.29 -22.07 -5.01
N GLU A 177 19.45 -23.06 -5.24
CA GLU A 177 18.93 -23.42 -6.57
C GLU A 177 17.95 -22.37 -7.16
N LEU A 178 17.39 -21.50 -6.33
CA LEU A 178 16.40 -20.49 -6.76
C LEU A 178 16.90 -19.04 -6.63
N ARG A 179 18.14 -18.82 -6.19
CA ARG A 179 18.65 -17.46 -5.88
C ARG A 179 18.54 -16.50 -7.05
N GLU A 180 18.96 -16.92 -8.23
CA GLU A 180 18.88 -16.09 -9.43
C GLU A 180 17.44 -15.68 -9.77
N GLU A 181 16.49 -16.63 -9.67
CA GLU A 181 15.09 -16.36 -9.92
C GLU A 181 14.46 -15.51 -8.81
N ILE A 182 14.85 -15.74 -7.56
CA ILE A 182 14.42 -14.94 -6.41
C ILE A 182 14.90 -13.49 -6.58
N ASP A 183 16.16 -13.29 -6.95
CA ASP A 183 16.71 -11.95 -7.16
C ASP A 183 15.98 -11.21 -8.29
N LYS A 184 15.76 -11.87 -9.42
CA LYS A 184 14.96 -11.31 -10.52
C LYS A 184 13.53 -10.97 -10.08
N MET A 185 12.90 -11.84 -9.30
CA MET A 185 11.57 -11.60 -8.76
C MET A 185 11.57 -10.44 -7.76
N ASN A 186 12.55 -10.39 -6.88
CA ASN A 186 12.68 -9.33 -5.87
C ASN A 186 12.80 -7.95 -6.50
N LEU A 187 13.57 -7.85 -7.58
CA LEU A 187 13.70 -6.62 -8.36
C LEU A 187 12.40 -6.25 -9.05
N TRP A 188 11.78 -7.23 -9.68
CA TRP A 188 10.50 -7.00 -10.32
C TRP A 188 9.42 -6.57 -9.32
N LEU A 189 9.37 -7.21 -8.13
CA LEU A 189 8.49 -6.82 -7.03
C LEU A 189 8.80 -5.41 -6.53
N PHE A 190 10.09 -5.07 -6.41
CA PHE A 190 10.49 -3.72 -6.03
C PHE A 190 9.92 -2.68 -6.99
N ASP A 191 10.17 -2.83 -8.28
CA ASP A 191 9.76 -1.83 -9.27
C ASP A 191 8.24 -1.77 -9.47
N ASN A 192 7.57 -2.93 -9.47
CA ASN A 192 6.20 -3.02 -9.94
C ASN A 192 5.16 -3.10 -8.81
N ILE A 193 5.57 -3.46 -7.60
CA ILE A 193 4.70 -3.58 -6.43
C ILE A 193 5.13 -2.62 -5.33
N ASN A 194 6.31 -2.86 -4.71
CA ASN A 194 6.67 -2.19 -3.48
C ASN A 194 6.93 -0.69 -3.66
N ASN A 195 7.60 -0.29 -4.73
CA ASN A 195 7.91 1.10 -5.03
C ASN A 195 6.83 1.77 -5.90
N ALA A 196 6.02 1.01 -6.64
CA ALA A 196 4.94 1.56 -7.45
C ALA A 196 3.90 2.33 -6.62
N VAL A 197 3.53 1.81 -5.43
CA VAL A 197 2.65 2.52 -4.48
C VAL A 197 3.27 3.83 -3.98
N TYR A 198 4.59 3.92 -3.88
CA TYR A 198 5.28 5.18 -3.54
C TYR A 198 5.30 6.14 -4.72
N ARG A 199 5.54 5.66 -5.95
CA ARG A 199 5.45 6.50 -7.15
C ARG A 199 4.07 7.11 -7.28
N SER A 200 3.01 6.33 -7.10
CA SER A 200 1.64 6.87 -7.13
C SER A 200 1.38 7.91 -6.03
N SER A 201 1.91 7.68 -4.81
CA SER A 201 1.63 8.51 -3.65
C SER A 201 2.41 9.82 -3.61
N PHE A 202 3.69 9.77 -4.00
CA PHE A 202 4.63 10.88 -3.77
C PHE A 202 4.97 11.68 -5.02
N SER A 203 4.65 11.17 -6.23
CA SER A 203 4.79 11.99 -7.43
C SER A 203 3.92 13.22 -7.37
N ARG A 204 4.43 14.34 -7.90
CA ARG A 204 3.75 15.64 -7.97
C ARG A 204 3.12 15.91 -9.33
N SER A 205 3.32 15.01 -10.31
CA SER A 205 2.67 15.04 -11.62
C SER A 205 1.63 13.95 -11.75
N ASN A 206 0.60 14.18 -12.59
CA ASN A 206 -0.40 13.16 -12.92
C ASN A 206 0.27 11.96 -13.61
N GLU A 207 1.19 12.23 -14.52
CA GLU A 207 1.92 11.20 -15.26
C GLU A 207 2.65 10.25 -14.31
N GLY A 208 3.38 10.81 -13.32
CA GLY A 208 4.07 10.01 -12.32
C GLY A 208 3.12 9.25 -11.39
N HIS A 209 1.97 9.83 -11.04
CA HIS A 209 0.92 9.15 -10.29
C HIS A 209 0.37 7.96 -11.06
N PHE A 210 -0.12 8.18 -12.30
CA PHE A 210 -0.73 7.13 -13.09
C PHE A 210 0.26 6.08 -13.57
N ASP A 211 1.53 6.43 -13.77
CA ASP A 211 2.58 5.43 -13.99
C ASP A 211 2.66 4.46 -12.81
N GLY A 212 2.69 4.96 -11.58
CA GLY A 212 2.67 4.14 -10.37
C GLY A 212 1.42 3.26 -10.27
N VAL A 213 0.24 3.83 -10.50
CA VAL A 213 -1.05 3.14 -10.45
C VAL A 213 -1.13 2.01 -11.47
N ASN A 214 -0.87 2.32 -12.75
CA ASN A 214 -0.98 1.37 -13.85
C ASN A 214 0.04 0.23 -13.71
N THR A 215 1.27 0.56 -13.31
CA THR A 215 2.31 -0.42 -13.05
C THR A 215 1.90 -1.37 -11.93
N PHE A 216 1.37 -0.84 -10.83
CA PHE A 216 0.95 -1.63 -9.68
C PHE A 216 -0.16 -2.62 -10.04
N TYR A 217 -1.25 -2.16 -10.66
CA TYR A 217 -2.39 -3.05 -10.96
C TYR A 217 -2.08 -4.05 -12.07
N ALA A 218 -1.29 -3.70 -13.08
CA ALA A 218 -0.80 -4.67 -14.07
C ALA A 218 0.05 -5.77 -13.42
N ALA A 219 0.84 -5.41 -12.41
CA ALA A 219 1.62 -6.40 -11.65
C ALA A 219 0.73 -7.28 -10.77
N MET A 220 -0.30 -6.71 -10.14
CA MET A 220 -1.27 -7.47 -9.34
C MET A 220 -2.00 -8.51 -10.21
N ASP A 221 -2.45 -8.15 -11.40
CA ASP A 221 -3.11 -9.08 -12.34
C ASP A 221 -2.16 -10.23 -12.76
N ARG A 222 -0.88 -9.91 -12.98
CA ARG A 222 0.13 -10.93 -13.30
C ARG A 222 0.39 -11.88 -12.14
N LEU A 223 0.44 -11.38 -10.92
CA LEU A 223 0.61 -12.19 -9.71
C LEU A 223 -0.63 -13.03 -9.41
N GLU A 224 -1.83 -12.48 -9.59
CA GLU A 224 -3.09 -13.22 -9.47
C GLU A 224 -3.10 -14.45 -10.36
N LYS A 225 -2.68 -14.29 -11.63
CA LYS A 225 -2.57 -15.40 -12.58
C LYS A 225 -1.47 -16.40 -12.18
N ARG A 226 -0.32 -15.94 -11.67
CA ARG A 226 0.76 -16.84 -11.21
C ARG A 226 0.30 -17.72 -10.05
N LEU A 227 -0.44 -17.15 -9.11
CA LEU A 227 -0.91 -17.84 -7.91
C LEU A 227 -2.16 -18.70 -8.15
N GLU A 228 -2.69 -18.75 -9.35
CA GLU A 228 -3.73 -19.69 -9.76
C GLU A 228 -3.23 -21.15 -9.73
N THR A 229 -1.95 -21.36 -10.05
CA THR A 229 -1.33 -22.68 -10.16
C THR A 229 -0.16 -22.91 -9.20
N ASN A 230 0.21 -21.92 -8.42
CA ASN A 230 1.30 -22.00 -7.46
C ASN A 230 0.79 -21.62 -6.07
N ARG A 231 1.16 -22.38 -5.05
CA ARG A 231 0.85 -22.07 -3.65
C ARG A 231 1.55 -20.79 -3.20
N PHE A 232 2.86 -20.70 -3.46
CA PHE A 232 3.71 -19.53 -3.22
C PHE A 232 4.42 -19.12 -4.51
N LEU A 233 5.19 -18.03 -4.51
CA LEU A 233 5.77 -17.46 -5.72
C LEU A 233 6.70 -18.42 -6.46
N PHE A 234 7.38 -19.33 -5.75
CA PHE A 234 8.27 -20.34 -6.31
C PHE A 234 7.78 -21.78 -6.11
N GLY A 235 6.48 -21.99 -5.95
CA GLY A 235 5.86 -23.32 -5.85
C GLY A 235 5.43 -23.68 -4.43
N ASP A 236 6.07 -24.67 -3.83
CA ASP A 236 5.57 -25.36 -2.64
C ASP A 236 5.83 -24.63 -1.32
N TYR A 237 6.90 -23.82 -1.25
CA TYR A 237 7.36 -23.21 -0.01
C TYR A 237 7.54 -21.70 -0.11
N VAL A 238 7.41 -21.03 1.04
CA VAL A 238 7.65 -19.61 1.20
C VAL A 238 9.14 -19.29 0.99
N THR A 239 9.41 -18.23 0.24
CA THR A 239 10.73 -17.65 0.00
C THR A 239 10.79 -16.18 0.41
N ASP A 240 11.97 -15.53 0.38
CA ASP A 240 12.13 -14.08 0.60
C ASP A 240 11.22 -13.25 -0.31
N SER A 241 11.00 -13.69 -1.56
CA SER A 241 10.09 -12.98 -2.48
C SER A 241 8.64 -12.93 -1.96
N ASP A 242 8.17 -13.98 -1.31
CA ASP A 242 6.83 -14.02 -0.72
C ASP A 242 6.69 -13.00 0.42
N ILE A 243 7.74 -12.86 1.23
CA ILE A 243 7.77 -11.85 2.31
C ILE A 243 7.73 -10.44 1.73
N ARG A 244 8.47 -10.19 0.62
CA ARG A 244 8.49 -8.90 -0.08
C ARG A 244 7.14 -8.53 -0.68
N LEU A 245 6.42 -9.49 -1.21
CA LEU A 245 5.06 -9.28 -1.72
C LEU A 245 4.08 -9.04 -0.57
N TYR A 246 4.10 -9.92 0.43
CA TYR A 246 3.17 -9.90 1.57
C TYR A 246 3.09 -8.55 2.26
N VAL A 247 4.22 -7.93 2.59
CA VAL A 247 4.23 -6.67 3.36
C VAL A 247 3.53 -5.51 2.64
N THR A 248 3.46 -5.55 1.31
CA THR A 248 2.67 -4.58 0.53
C THR A 248 1.20 -4.98 0.51
N LEU A 249 0.88 -6.27 0.29
CA LEU A 249 -0.49 -6.77 0.27
C LEU A 249 -1.19 -6.54 1.61
N ALA A 250 -0.53 -6.78 2.74
CA ALA A 250 -1.08 -6.56 4.07
C ALA A 250 -1.50 -5.09 4.33
N ARG A 251 -0.94 -4.16 3.58
CA ARG A 251 -1.24 -2.71 3.68
C ARG A 251 -2.17 -2.20 2.60
N LEU A 252 -2.47 -3.04 1.58
CA LEU A 252 -3.15 -2.57 0.38
C LEU A 252 -4.51 -1.94 0.71
N ASP A 253 -5.40 -2.68 1.33
CA ASP A 253 -6.77 -2.22 1.57
C ASP A 253 -6.88 -1.15 2.67
N ILE A 254 -5.90 -1.13 3.59
CA ILE A 254 -5.92 -0.22 4.74
C ILE A 254 -5.26 1.12 4.39
N ARG A 255 -4.14 1.08 3.65
CA ARG A 255 -3.30 2.25 3.40
C ARG A 255 -3.20 2.64 1.93
N TYR A 256 -2.81 1.68 1.06
CA TYR A 256 -2.39 2.04 -0.29
C TYR A 256 -3.55 2.28 -1.25
N THR A 257 -4.72 1.68 -1.05
CA THR A 257 -5.89 1.97 -1.90
C THR A 257 -6.29 3.44 -1.85
N ALA A 258 -6.15 4.11 -0.71
CA ALA A 258 -6.39 5.55 -0.62
C ALA A 258 -5.39 6.34 -1.46
N GLN A 259 -4.15 5.87 -1.56
CA GLN A 259 -3.06 6.50 -2.33
C GLN A 259 -3.14 6.19 -3.83
N LEU A 260 -3.68 5.03 -4.19
CA LEU A 260 -3.90 4.60 -5.58
C LEU A 260 -5.13 5.27 -6.23
N GLY A 261 -5.97 5.93 -5.43
CA GLY A 261 -7.01 6.85 -5.91
C GLY A 261 -8.13 6.19 -6.71
N GLU A 262 -8.37 6.67 -7.92
CA GLU A 262 -9.53 6.36 -8.77
C GLU A 262 -9.64 4.88 -9.15
N THR A 263 -8.51 4.20 -9.28
CA THR A 263 -8.45 2.79 -9.67
C THR A 263 -8.49 1.83 -8.49
N LYS A 264 -9.04 2.29 -7.37
CA LYS A 264 -9.16 1.51 -6.14
C LYS A 264 -9.76 0.12 -6.42
N ARG A 265 -8.90 -0.90 -6.38
CA ARG A 265 -9.27 -2.30 -6.47
C ARG A 265 -8.76 -3.03 -5.25
N PRO A 266 -9.63 -3.39 -4.30
CA PRO A 266 -9.24 -4.03 -3.04
C PRO A 266 -8.59 -5.40 -3.24
N LEU A 267 -7.71 -5.78 -2.31
CA LEU A 267 -7.01 -7.07 -2.33
C LEU A 267 -8.00 -8.25 -2.36
N TYR A 268 -9.09 -8.18 -1.60
CA TYR A 268 -10.07 -9.27 -1.51
C TYR A 268 -10.77 -9.58 -2.84
N THR A 269 -10.72 -8.68 -3.85
CA THR A 269 -11.26 -8.92 -5.20
C THR A 269 -10.35 -9.79 -6.07
N TYR A 270 -9.12 -10.02 -5.62
CA TYR A 270 -8.15 -10.93 -6.22
C TYR A 270 -8.20 -12.26 -5.50
N LYS A 271 -8.88 -13.24 -6.05
CA LYS A 271 -9.14 -14.52 -5.37
C LYS A 271 -7.86 -15.21 -4.89
N ASN A 272 -6.88 -15.34 -5.78
CA ASN A 272 -5.66 -16.08 -5.50
C ASN A 272 -4.70 -15.29 -4.59
N LEU A 273 -4.49 -14.00 -4.88
CA LEU A 273 -3.69 -13.10 -4.05
C LEU A 273 -4.27 -12.95 -2.64
N TRP A 274 -5.61 -12.86 -2.52
CA TRP A 274 -6.26 -12.77 -1.22
C TRP A 274 -6.07 -14.05 -0.39
N GLY A 275 -6.33 -15.22 -1.00
CA GLY A 275 -6.10 -16.51 -0.34
C GLY A 275 -4.63 -16.69 0.07
N TYR A 276 -3.71 -16.35 -0.82
CA TYR A 276 -2.27 -16.39 -0.59
C TYR A 276 -1.83 -15.47 0.56
N ALA A 277 -2.29 -14.23 0.58
CA ALA A 277 -1.92 -13.28 1.64
C ALA A 277 -2.42 -13.73 3.02
N LYS A 278 -3.65 -14.28 3.10
CA LYS A 278 -4.20 -14.85 4.32
C LYS A 278 -3.42 -16.08 4.77
N GLU A 279 -3.04 -16.95 3.84
CA GLU A 279 -2.26 -18.15 4.12
C GLU A 279 -0.87 -17.82 4.70
N LEU A 280 -0.20 -16.78 4.19
CA LEU A 280 1.04 -16.27 4.77
C LEU A 280 0.83 -15.68 6.16
N TRP A 281 -0.26 -14.92 6.37
CA TRP A 281 -0.56 -14.32 7.67
C TRP A 281 -0.80 -15.35 8.78
N GLU A 282 -1.21 -16.58 8.47
CA GLU A 282 -1.31 -17.66 9.46
C GLU A 282 0.04 -18.08 10.06
N ILE A 283 1.13 -17.84 9.35
CA ILE A 283 2.49 -18.17 9.84
C ILE A 283 2.80 -17.20 10.99
N PRO A 284 3.17 -17.70 12.19
CA PRO A 284 3.33 -16.85 13.38
C PRO A 284 4.21 -15.61 13.17
N ALA A 285 5.34 -15.72 12.50
CA ALA A 285 6.24 -14.60 12.26
C ALA A 285 5.61 -13.49 11.42
N PHE A 286 4.76 -13.84 10.45
CA PHE A 286 4.01 -12.85 9.68
C PHE A 286 2.94 -12.20 10.54
N LYS A 287 2.17 -12.99 11.28
CA LYS A 287 1.09 -12.51 12.15
C LYS A 287 1.59 -11.60 13.24
N ASN A 288 2.66 -12.00 13.94
CA ASN A 288 3.24 -11.26 15.06
C ASN A 288 3.81 -9.90 14.64
N ASN A 289 4.24 -9.77 13.37
CA ASN A 289 4.81 -8.54 12.83
C ASN A 289 3.81 -7.75 11.95
N THR A 290 2.52 -8.09 11.96
CA THR A 290 1.49 -7.38 11.19
C THR A 290 0.56 -6.60 12.12
N PHE A 291 0.71 -5.30 12.14
CA PHE A 291 -0.01 -4.37 13.01
C PHE A 291 -1.03 -3.55 12.21
N PHE A 292 -2.15 -4.15 11.86
CA PHE A 292 -3.16 -3.53 10.98
C PHE A 292 -3.61 -2.15 11.44
N ALA A 293 -3.80 -1.96 12.76
CA ALA A 293 -4.22 -0.68 13.32
C ALA A 293 -3.19 0.45 13.11
N ASP A 294 -1.89 0.10 13.04
CA ASP A 294 -0.81 1.06 12.83
C ASP A 294 -0.62 1.41 11.34
N PHE A 295 -1.21 0.65 10.41
CA PHE A 295 -1.11 0.93 8.98
C PHE A 295 -1.98 2.11 8.55
N ALA A 296 -3.09 2.34 9.21
CA ALA A 296 -4.00 3.44 8.94
C ALA A 296 -3.81 4.55 9.96
N VAL A 297 -2.67 5.19 9.94
CA VAL A 297 -2.48 6.44 10.66
C VAL A 297 -3.17 7.54 9.86
N PRO A 298 -4.31 8.09 10.32
CA PRO A 298 -4.81 9.31 9.73
C PRO A 298 -3.73 10.37 9.92
N PRO A 299 -3.50 11.27 8.94
CA PRO A 299 -2.68 12.43 9.18
C PRO A 299 -3.16 13.12 10.46
N ALA A 300 -2.25 13.56 11.32
CA ALA A 300 -2.59 14.22 12.59
C ALA A 300 -3.48 15.47 12.39
N ASP A 301 -3.52 15.97 11.16
CA ASP A 301 -4.28 17.12 10.68
C ASP A 301 -5.43 16.72 9.72
N ALA A 302 -5.85 15.45 9.70
CA ALA A 302 -6.97 15.00 8.89
C ALA A 302 -8.21 15.86 9.14
N LYS A 303 -8.59 16.66 8.15
CA LYS A 303 -9.76 17.54 8.19
C LYS A 303 -10.59 17.42 6.92
N GLY A 304 -11.86 17.72 7.03
CA GLY A 304 -12.76 17.77 5.88
C GLY A 304 -12.99 16.41 5.25
N SER A 305 -12.63 16.24 3.97
CA SER A 305 -12.94 15.03 3.20
C SER A 305 -12.24 13.79 3.74
N VAL A 306 -11.02 13.91 4.28
CA VAL A 306 -10.26 12.78 4.84
C VAL A 306 -10.92 12.22 6.09
N GLU A 307 -11.54 13.06 6.92
CA GLU A 307 -12.28 12.63 8.12
C GLU A 307 -13.44 11.68 7.77
N ARG A 308 -13.99 11.80 6.58
CA ARG A 308 -15.11 10.97 6.08
C ARG A 308 -14.67 9.63 5.51
N SER A 309 -13.35 9.40 5.34
CA SER A 309 -12.89 8.12 4.81
C SER A 309 -13.26 6.98 5.76
N PHE A 310 -13.60 5.83 5.19
CA PHE A 310 -13.95 4.61 5.94
C PHE A 310 -12.87 4.25 6.98
N ASN A 311 -11.61 4.30 6.58
CA ASN A 311 -10.50 3.94 7.47
C ASN A 311 -10.40 4.86 8.68
N VAL A 312 -10.60 6.17 8.51
CA VAL A 312 -10.59 7.12 9.64
C VAL A 312 -11.76 6.85 10.59
N ARG A 313 -12.95 6.59 10.04
CA ARG A 313 -14.17 6.39 10.86
C ARG A 313 -14.18 5.05 11.59
N PHE A 314 -13.80 3.98 10.92
CA PHE A 314 -14.12 2.62 11.37
C PHE A 314 -12.92 1.72 11.64
N LEU A 315 -11.70 2.14 11.32
CA LEU A 315 -10.51 1.29 11.45
C LEU A 315 -10.38 0.64 12.84
N LYS A 316 -10.60 1.43 13.90
CA LYS A 316 -10.50 0.95 15.28
C LYS A 316 -11.60 -0.04 15.67
N GLN A 317 -12.69 -0.09 14.89
CA GLN A 317 -13.83 -0.97 15.11
C GLN A 317 -13.73 -2.26 14.28
N LEU A 318 -12.75 -2.35 13.36
CA LEU A 318 -12.57 -3.51 12.50
C LEU A 318 -11.77 -4.60 13.19
N ASP A 319 -12.30 -5.80 13.22
CA ASP A 319 -11.55 -6.99 13.63
C ASP A 319 -10.80 -7.58 12.41
N PHE A 320 -9.63 -7.03 12.14
CA PHE A 320 -8.78 -7.51 11.04
C PHE A 320 -8.35 -8.96 11.25
N ALA A 321 -8.17 -9.41 12.48
CA ALA A 321 -7.79 -10.78 12.76
C ALA A 321 -8.89 -11.76 12.35
N GLN A 322 -10.16 -11.43 12.58
CA GLN A 322 -11.28 -12.22 12.10
C GLN A 322 -11.37 -12.22 10.57
N PHE A 323 -11.18 -11.07 9.94
CA PHE A 323 -11.27 -10.92 8.48
C PHE A 323 -10.15 -11.68 7.76
N TRP A 324 -8.93 -11.60 8.25
CA TRP A 324 -7.76 -12.30 7.69
C TRP A 324 -7.71 -13.78 8.09
N GLY A 325 -8.26 -14.16 9.24
CA GLY A 325 -8.24 -15.53 9.76
C GLY A 325 -9.17 -16.53 9.06
N ASN A 326 -10.02 -16.06 8.14
CA ASN A 326 -10.85 -16.97 7.32
C ASN A 326 -10.07 -17.37 6.05
N VAL A 327 -9.16 -18.32 6.21
CA VAL A 327 -8.22 -18.72 5.16
C VAL A 327 -8.81 -19.76 4.24
N ASP A 328 -8.67 -19.56 2.94
CA ASP A 328 -9.01 -20.55 1.92
C ASP A 328 -7.94 -21.64 1.87
N ASP A 329 -8.33 -22.90 1.74
CA ASP A 329 -7.38 -24.00 1.60
C ASP A 329 -6.73 -23.98 0.21
N ARG A 330 -5.44 -23.67 0.19
CA ARG A 330 -4.59 -23.66 -1.01
C ARG A 330 -3.58 -24.82 -1.04
N SER A 331 -3.65 -25.73 -0.09
CA SER A 331 -2.69 -26.85 0.06
C SER A 331 -2.62 -27.74 -1.17
N ALA A 332 -3.72 -27.90 -1.90
CA ALA A 332 -3.78 -28.69 -3.13
C ALA A 332 -2.91 -28.14 -4.28
N LEU A 333 -2.41 -26.89 -4.17
CA LEU A 333 -1.47 -26.29 -5.13
C LEU A 333 0.01 -26.65 -4.85
N SER A 334 0.28 -27.49 -3.84
CA SER A 334 1.61 -27.89 -3.42
C SER A 334 1.78 -29.41 -3.49
N SER A 335 2.99 -29.86 -3.82
CA SER A 335 3.39 -31.28 -3.69
C SER A 335 3.61 -31.68 -2.23
N ASP A 336 3.79 -30.70 -1.33
CA ASP A 336 3.86 -30.87 0.12
C ASP A 336 2.75 -30.04 0.81
N PRO A 337 1.51 -30.56 0.85
CA PRO A 337 0.36 -29.79 1.35
C PRO A 337 0.44 -29.46 2.85
N GLU A 338 1.19 -30.23 3.64
CA GLU A 338 1.25 -30.08 5.09
C GLU A 338 2.19 -28.96 5.52
N HIS A 339 3.19 -28.60 4.70
CA HIS A 339 4.21 -27.64 5.06
C HIS A 339 4.15 -26.38 4.18
N LYS A 340 4.30 -25.23 4.80
CA LYS A 340 4.42 -23.91 4.13
C LYS A 340 5.89 -23.48 4.06
N LEU A 341 6.71 -23.97 4.97
CA LEU A 341 8.12 -23.63 5.13
C LEU A 341 8.96 -24.90 4.97
N LYS A 342 10.02 -24.81 4.17
CA LYS A 342 11.01 -25.90 4.02
C LYS A 342 12.12 -25.64 5.02
N ALA A 343 12.36 -26.56 5.91
CA ALA A 343 13.47 -26.42 6.85
C ALA A 343 14.82 -26.40 6.13
N GLU A 344 15.75 -25.60 6.64
CA GLU A 344 17.14 -25.63 6.21
C GLU A 344 17.71 -27.05 6.35
N THR A 345 18.48 -27.48 5.37
CA THR A 345 19.30 -28.70 5.49
C THR A 345 20.52 -28.39 6.35
N ASP A 346 20.91 -29.36 7.18
CA ASP A 346 22.03 -29.22 8.13
C ASP A 346 23.29 -28.62 7.48
N ALA A 347 24.06 -27.91 8.29
CA ALA A 347 25.19 -27.03 8.04
C ALA A 347 26.30 -27.47 7.05
N GLY A 348 26.18 -28.64 6.41
CA GLY A 348 27.09 -29.09 5.35
C GLY A 348 26.94 -28.37 4.01
N THR A 349 25.92 -27.51 3.86
CA THR A 349 25.62 -26.80 2.62
C THR A 349 25.78 -25.28 2.73
N ALA A 350 26.37 -24.77 3.81
CA ALA A 350 26.76 -23.37 3.86
C ALA A 350 27.67 -23.07 2.67
N ARG A 351 27.21 -22.22 1.74
CA ARG A 351 28.10 -21.67 0.70
C ARG A 351 29.30 -21.04 1.37
N SER A 352 30.46 -21.17 0.73
CA SER A 352 31.56 -20.31 1.12
C SER A 352 31.16 -18.86 0.87
N ASP A 353 31.52 -17.96 1.76
CA ASP A 353 31.23 -16.52 1.64
C ASP A 353 31.76 -15.95 0.31
N ALA A 354 32.79 -16.56 -0.28
CA ALA A 354 33.31 -16.23 -1.60
C ALA A 354 32.31 -16.51 -2.75
N ASP A 355 31.45 -17.53 -2.63
CA ASP A 355 30.46 -17.86 -3.66
C ASP A 355 29.28 -16.88 -3.59
N VAL A 356 28.87 -16.49 -2.38
CA VAL A 356 27.84 -15.48 -2.15
C VAL A 356 28.29 -14.13 -2.66
N GLU A 357 29.54 -13.75 -2.37
CA GLU A 357 30.10 -12.47 -2.79
C GLU A 357 30.35 -12.39 -4.30
N THR A 358 30.81 -13.47 -4.92
CA THR A 358 31.11 -13.46 -6.37
C THR A 358 29.84 -13.38 -7.21
N GLU A 359 28.78 -14.04 -6.82
CA GLU A 359 27.49 -13.99 -7.51
C GLU A 359 26.79 -12.66 -7.27
N LYS A 360 26.80 -12.18 -6.03
CA LYS A 360 26.33 -10.86 -5.64
C LYS A 360 27.00 -9.74 -6.43
N ASN A 361 28.32 -9.72 -6.50
CA ASN A 361 29.09 -8.66 -7.16
C ASN A 361 28.89 -8.62 -8.69
N ARG A 362 28.52 -9.72 -9.34
CA ARG A 362 28.31 -9.76 -10.81
C ARG A 362 26.97 -9.16 -11.24
N GLU A 363 25.93 -9.46 -10.47
CA GLU A 363 24.55 -9.07 -10.84
C GLU A 363 24.11 -7.82 -10.09
N ASP A 364 24.53 -7.66 -8.83
CA ASP A 364 24.15 -6.53 -7.98
C ASP A 364 24.65 -5.19 -8.51
N ALA A 365 25.84 -5.12 -9.07
CA ALA A 365 26.35 -3.88 -9.62
C ALA A 365 25.44 -3.38 -10.77
N ALA A 366 24.93 -4.29 -11.60
CA ALA A 366 24.04 -3.92 -12.70
C ALA A 366 22.61 -3.64 -12.20
N ILE A 367 22.15 -4.36 -11.20
CA ILE A 367 20.82 -4.28 -10.61
C ILE A 367 20.75 -3.10 -9.63
N TYR A 368 21.73 -2.95 -8.76
CA TYR A 368 21.88 -1.80 -7.88
C TYR A 368 22.05 -0.50 -8.69
N ALA A 369 22.85 -0.56 -9.76
CA ALA A 369 22.91 0.49 -10.74
C ALA A 369 21.55 0.77 -11.38
N LYS A 370 20.73 -0.20 -11.71
CA LYS A 370 19.41 -0.03 -12.32
C LYS A 370 18.37 0.50 -11.32
N ILE A 371 18.40 0.06 -10.05
CA ILE A 371 17.49 0.51 -8.99
C ILE A 371 17.92 1.89 -8.46
N HIS A 372 19.22 2.14 -8.39
CA HIS A 372 19.83 3.36 -7.86
C HIS A 372 20.54 4.21 -8.93
N ALA A 373 20.46 3.83 -10.20
CA ALA A 373 21.07 4.54 -11.34
C ALA A 373 20.28 5.78 -11.75
N ILE A 374 19.83 6.48 -10.74
CA ILE A 374 19.59 7.89 -10.94
C ILE A 374 20.95 8.53 -10.70
N PRO A 375 21.56 9.16 -11.72
CA PRO A 375 22.80 9.89 -11.53
C PRO A 375 22.62 10.83 -10.31
N SER A 376 23.62 10.94 -9.48
CA SER A 376 23.61 11.91 -8.35
C SER A 376 23.29 13.34 -8.81
N THR A 377 23.46 13.63 -10.08
CA THR A 377 23.07 14.87 -10.77
C THR A 377 21.55 15.01 -10.95
N GLU A 378 20.77 13.94 -10.88
CA GLU A 378 19.29 14.02 -10.93
C GLU A 378 18.66 14.32 -9.57
N PHE A 379 19.40 14.18 -8.49
CA PHE A 379 19.03 14.70 -7.15
C PHE A 379 19.52 16.15 -7.02
N ALA A 380 19.33 16.96 -8.05
CA ALA A 380 19.65 18.38 -7.95
C ALA A 380 18.87 18.98 -6.77
N LYS A 381 19.53 19.86 -6.03
CA LYS A 381 18.88 20.64 -4.98
C LYS A 381 17.89 21.59 -5.66
N TYR A 382 16.61 21.28 -5.52
CA TYR A 382 15.54 22.19 -5.90
C TYR A 382 15.05 22.90 -4.64
N THR A 383 14.78 24.18 -4.77
CA THR A 383 13.97 24.88 -3.76
C THR A 383 12.53 24.38 -3.87
N GLU A 384 11.74 24.49 -2.81
CA GLU A 384 10.32 24.08 -2.84
C GLU A 384 9.52 24.86 -3.90
N GLU A 385 9.95 26.06 -4.26
CA GLU A 385 9.38 26.91 -5.30
C GLU A 385 9.72 26.42 -6.74
N GLU A 386 10.85 25.73 -6.91
CA GLU A 386 11.28 25.17 -8.20
C GLU A 386 10.65 23.82 -8.50
N LEU A 387 10.05 23.16 -7.51
CA LEU A 387 9.35 21.90 -7.72
C LEU A 387 7.96 22.17 -8.30
N PRO A 388 7.46 21.26 -9.15
CA PRO A 388 6.08 21.28 -9.58
C PRO A 388 5.15 21.38 -8.37
N THR A 389 4.06 22.12 -8.50
CA THR A 389 3.05 22.23 -7.43
C THR A 389 2.67 20.83 -6.97
N LYS A 390 2.73 20.60 -5.66
CA LYS A 390 2.33 19.33 -5.07
C LYS A 390 0.87 19.08 -5.44
N LYS A 391 0.63 18.09 -6.29
CA LYS A 391 -0.67 17.46 -6.41
C LYS A 391 -0.72 16.39 -5.34
N ASP A 392 -1.80 16.32 -4.62
CA ASP A 392 -2.11 15.18 -3.75
C ASP A 392 -3.09 14.27 -4.50
N PRO A 393 -2.58 13.35 -5.36
CA PRO A 393 -3.45 12.48 -6.15
C PRO A 393 -4.23 11.50 -5.26
N ALA A 394 -3.78 11.33 -4.04
CA ALA A 394 -4.48 10.54 -3.02
C ALA A 394 -5.45 11.38 -2.19
N SER A 395 -5.47 12.71 -2.36
CA SER A 395 -6.45 13.53 -1.66
C SER A 395 -7.86 13.16 -2.10
N LEU A 396 -8.74 13.00 -1.14
CA LEU A 396 -10.14 12.81 -1.45
C LEU A 396 -10.70 14.14 -1.98
N PRO A 397 -11.36 14.14 -3.14
CA PRO A 397 -12.00 15.33 -3.65
C PRO A 397 -13.08 15.80 -2.66
N PRO A 398 -13.42 17.09 -2.65
CA PRO A 398 -14.55 17.57 -1.86
C PRO A 398 -15.81 16.75 -2.19
N LEU A 399 -16.48 16.27 -1.14
CA LEU A 399 -17.78 15.61 -1.32
C LEU A 399 -18.83 16.72 -1.46
N ALA A 400 -18.95 17.29 -2.64
CA ALA A 400 -20.06 18.16 -3.00
C ALA A 400 -21.19 17.29 -3.53
N ASP A 401 -22.35 17.35 -2.89
CA ASP A 401 -23.53 16.65 -3.38
C ASP A 401 -24.33 17.56 -4.29
N THR A 402 -24.06 17.45 -5.58
CA THR A 402 -24.79 18.17 -6.64
C THR A 402 -25.86 17.31 -7.31
N ARG A 403 -26.13 16.10 -6.79
CA ARG A 403 -27.02 15.15 -7.44
C ARG A 403 -28.43 15.70 -7.70
N GLU A 404 -29.00 16.42 -6.75
CA GLU A 404 -30.35 16.99 -6.93
C GLU A 404 -30.34 18.10 -7.97
N GLU A 405 -29.33 18.98 -7.99
CA GLU A 405 -29.18 20.03 -8.99
C GLU A 405 -28.98 19.44 -10.38
N ASP A 406 -28.08 18.46 -10.52
CA ASP A 406 -27.82 17.76 -11.78
C ASP A 406 -29.06 16.99 -12.28
N TYR A 407 -29.78 16.35 -11.37
CA TYR A 407 -31.04 15.67 -11.68
C TYR A 407 -32.08 16.63 -12.27
N GLN A 408 -32.32 17.78 -11.62
CA GLN A 408 -33.27 18.77 -12.11
C GLN A 408 -32.83 19.36 -13.44
N THR A 409 -31.53 19.59 -13.62
CA THR A 409 -30.99 20.15 -14.87
C THR A 409 -31.08 19.16 -16.01
N ILE A 410 -30.74 17.89 -15.80
CA ILE A 410 -30.92 16.82 -16.78
C ILE A 410 -32.39 16.74 -17.23
N LEU A 411 -33.34 16.76 -16.28
CA LEU A 411 -34.76 16.75 -16.61
C LEU A 411 -35.19 17.97 -17.42
N ALA A 412 -34.69 19.15 -17.13
CA ALA A 412 -34.97 20.37 -17.86
C ALA A 412 -34.45 20.29 -19.30
N GLU A 413 -33.17 19.93 -19.46
CA GLU A 413 -32.52 19.83 -20.77
C GLU A 413 -33.18 18.77 -21.68
N ILE A 414 -33.55 17.60 -21.15
CA ILE A 414 -34.26 16.57 -21.95
C ILE A 414 -35.59 17.09 -22.46
N ARG A 415 -36.33 17.89 -21.68
CA ARG A 415 -37.61 18.46 -22.08
C ARG A 415 -37.48 19.51 -23.20
N GLU A 416 -36.33 20.15 -23.32
CA GLU A 416 -36.02 21.19 -24.31
C GLU A 416 -35.51 20.63 -25.64
N LEU A 417 -35.12 19.34 -25.69
CA LEU A 417 -34.65 18.72 -26.93
C LEU A 417 -35.80 18.66 -27.96
N PRO A 418 -35.60 19.06 -29.25
CA PRO A 418 -36.65 19.09 -30.29
C PRO A 418 -37.35 17.76 -30.52
N ASP A 419 -36.62 16.64 -30.33
CA ASP A 419 -37.12 15.26 -30.39
C ASP A 419 -36.86 14.56 -29.05
N GLY A 420 -36.81 15.32 -27.93
CA GLY A 420 -36.56 14.80 -26.61
C GLY A 420 -37.58 13.73 -26.23
N PRO A 421 -37.16 12.62 -25.62
CA PRO A 421 -38.07 11.61 -25.14
C PRO A 421 -39.06 12.25 -24.16
N GLU A 422 -40.34 11.92 -24.29
CA GLU A 422 -41.32 12.20 -23.23
C GLU A 422 -40.85 11.45 -21.97
N LEU A 423 -40.29 12.17 -20.99
CA LEU A 423 -39.82 11.59 -19.74
C LEU A 423 -40.92 10.92 -18.91
N SER A 424 -42.14 11.21 -19.25
CA SER A 424 -43.33 10.57 -18.69
C SER A 424 -44.39 10.49 -19.78
N PRO A 425 -44.48 9.39 -20.57
CA PRO A 425 -45.66 9.15 -21.37
C PRO A 425 -46.88 9.23 -20.46
N THR A 426 -47.89 10.00 -20.86
CA THR A 426 -49.07 10.32 -20.04
C THR A 426 -49.81 9.09 -19.48
N ALA A 427 -49.64 7.91 -20.06
CA ALA A 427 -50.12 6.64 -19.54
C ALA A 427 -49.31 6.04 -18.39
N ASN A 428 -48.03 6.46 -18.19
CA ASN A 428 -47.10 5.86 -17.24
C ASN A 428 -46.49 6.88 -16.26
N ALA A 429 -46.93 8.15 -16.23
CA ALA A 429 -46.35 9.21 -15.38
C ALA A 429 -46.27 8.82 -13.88
N LYS A 430 -47.32 8.17 -13.35
CA LYS A 430 -47.35 7.67 -11.98
C LYS A 430 -46.35 6.55 -11.74
N SER A 431 -46.10 5.68 -12.72
CA SER A 431 -45.15 4.58 -12.60
C SER A 431 -43.70 5.09 -12.68
N SER A 432 -43.45 6.11 -13.49
CA SER A 432 -42.12 6.72 -13.63
C SER A 432 -41.67 7.45 -12.33
N THR A 433 -42.56 8.28 -11.77
CA THR A 433 -42.28 8.96 -10.50
C THR A 433 -42.13 7.96 -9.34
N ALA A 434 -42.98 6.93 -9.30
CA ALA A 434 -42.86 5.85 -8.30
C ALA A 434 -41.56 5.06 -8.46
N ALA A 435 -41.09 4.82 -9.68
CA ALA A 435 -39.82 4.17 -9.96
C ALA A 435 -38.64 5.04 -9.57
N ALA A 436 -38.69 6.38 -9.79
CA ALA A 436 -37.68 7.31 -9.33
C ALA A 436 -37.55 7.33 -7.79
N GLU A 437 -38.68 7.34 -7.09
CA GLU A 437 -38.70 7.25 -5.62
C GLU A 437 -38.17 5.88 -5.13
N GLU A 438 -38.43 4.80 -5.85
CA GLU A 438 -37.88 3.49 -5.52
C GLU A 438 -36.36 3.45 -5.71
N VAL A 439 -35.80 4.06 -6.76
CA VAL A 439 -34.35 4.23 -6.97
C VAL A 439 -33.74 5.02 -5.83
N LYS A 440 -34.34 6.16 -5.46
CA LYS A 440 -33.86 6.95 -4.31
C LYS A 440 -33.81 6.11 -3.06
N LYS A 441 -34.88 5.42 -2.72
CA LYS A 441 -34.98 4.62 -1.51
C LYS A 441 -34.02 3.42 -1.48
N LYS A 442 -33.89 2.70 -2.60
CA LYS A 442 -33.10 1.46 -2.65
C LYS A 442 -31.62 1.68 -2.89
N ILE A 443 -31.23 2.76 -3.55
CA ILE A 443 -29.86 3.00 -4.00
C ILE A 443 -29.29 4.27 -3.38
N ALA A 444 -29.92 5.43 -3.57
CA ALA A 444 -29.36 6.70 -3.11
C ALA A 444 -29.34 6.81 -1.57
N GLU A 445 -30.43 6.51 -0.88
CA GLU A 445 -30.47 6.60 0.60
C GLU A 445 -29.50 5.65 1.29
N PRO A 446 -29.36 4.35 0.91
CA PRO A 446 -28.33 3.50 1.45
C PRO A 446 -26.91 4.00 1.19
N LEU A 447 -26.64 4.52 -0.01
CA LEU A 447 -25.33 5.13 -0.33
C LEU A 447 -25.07 6.34 0.56
N ASP A 448 -26.05 7.23 0.73
CA ASP A 448 -25.93 8.40 1.60
C ASP A 448 -25.69 8.00 3.06
N THR A 449 -26.38 6.96 3.50
CA THR A 449 -26.17 6.41 4.83
C THR A 449 -24.77 5.86 5.00
N MET A 450 -24.24 5.14 4.02
CA MET A 450 -22.85 4.68 4.04
C MET A 450 -21.84 5.85 4.10
N LEU A 451 -22.06 6.89 3.31
CA LEU A 451 -21.19 8.06 3.24
C LEU A 451 -21.18 8.87 4.55
N ASN A 452 -22.28 8.85 5.30
CA ASN A 452 -22.47 9.64 6.51
C ASN A 452 -22.54 8.81 7.80
N ALA A 453 -22.46 7.48 7.74
CA ALA A 453 -22.54 6.60 8.91
C ALA A 453 -21.48 6.96 9.97
N VAL A 454 -21.89 6.99 11.22
CA VAL A 454 -21.02 7.21 12.39
C VAL A 454 -20.63 5.87 13.01
N GLU A 455 -21.56 4.90 12.97
CA GLU A 455 -21.37 3.57 13.52
C GLU A 455 -21.12 2.54 12.41
N LEU A 456 -20.17 1.63 12.64
CA LEU A 456 -19.84 0.57 11.68
C LEU A 456 -21.05 -0.32 11.36
N ALA A 457 -21.88 -0.63 12.34
CA ALA A 457 -23.09 -1.44 12.12
C ALA A 457 -24.06 -0.79 11.14
N GLN A 458 -24.26 0.53 11.23
CA GLN A 458 -25.09 1.30 10.30
C GLN A 458 -24.48 1.26 8.89
N TYR A 459 -23.17 1.45 8.79
CA TYR A 459 -22.46 1.34 7.51
C TYR A 459 -22.65 -0.04 6.86
N VAL A 460 -22.41 -1.12 7.62
CA VAL A 460 -22.52 -2.50 7.13
C VAL A 460 -23.92 -2.83 6.64
N GLU A 461 -24.96 -2.42 7.39
CA GLU A 461 -26.35 -2.67 6.99
C GLU A 461 -26.73 -1.92 5.72
N SER A 462 -26.34 -0.65 5.61
CA SER A 462 -26.58 0.15 4.41
C SER A 462 -25.79 -0.36 3.20
N ALA A 463 -24.57 -0.87 3.42
CA ALA A 463 -23.78 -1.49 2.38
C ALA A 463 -24.45 -2.76 1.84
N LYS A 464 -25.04 -3.60 2.69
CA LYS A 464 -25.80 -4.76 2.24
C LYS A 464 -27.00 -4.36 1.38
N GLN A 465 -27.74 -3.34 1.79
CA GLN A 465 -28.89 -2.82 1.06
C GLN A 465 -28.46 -2.26 -0.29
N PHE A 466 -27.44 -1.40 -0.31
CA PHE A 466 -26.94 -0.79 -1.55
C PHE A 466 -26.43 -1.82 -2.55
N TYR A 467 -25.55 -2.74 -2.15
CA TYR A 467 -25.01 -3.75 -3.04
C TYR A 467 -26.04 -4.80 -3.45
N GLY A 468 -27.00 -5.13 -2.59
CA GLY A 468 -28.14 -5.98 -2.95
C GLY A 468 -29.00 -5.34 -4.04
N ALA A 469 -29.27 -4.04 -3.93
CA ALA A 469 -30.02 -3.31 -4.96
C ALA A 469 -29.24 -3.22 -6.29
N LEU A 470 -27.90 -3.08 -6.26
CA LEU A 470 -27.09 -3.13 -7.48
C LEU A 470 -27.12 -4.50 -8.17
N GLU A 471 -27.16 -5.61 -7.42
CA GLU A 471 -27.30 -6.96 -7.99
C GLU A 471 -28.69 -7.19 -8.63
N GLU A 472 -29.74 -6.67 -7.99
CA GLU A 472 -31.11 -6.67 -8.58
C GLU A 472 -31.11 -5.85 -9.87
N LEU A 473 -30.49 -4.68 -9.86
CA LEU A 473 -30.38 -3.78 -11.00
C LEU A 473 -29.61 -4.41 -12.17
N GLU A 474 -28.47 -5.04 -11.91
CA GLU A 474 -27.66 -5.75 -12.90
C GLU A 474 -28.49 -6.83 -13.61
N THR A 475 -29.33 -7.55 -12.85
CA THR A 475 -30.22 -8.57 -13.38
C THR A 475 -31.34 -7.96 -14.24
N ALA A 476 -31.98 -6.88 -13.74
CA ALA A 476 -33.09 -6.22 -14.45
C ALA A 476 -32.65 -5.60 -15.78
N LEU A 477 -31.52 -4.89 -15.79
CA LEU A 477 -30.94 -4.28 -16.99
C LEU A 477 -30.40 -5.30 -17.99
N GLY A 478 -30.25 -6.55 -17.62
CA GLY A 478 -30.00 -7.65 -18.55
C GLY A 478 -31.20 -8.01 -19.43
N ALA A 479 -32.42 -7.60 -19.05
CA ALA A 479 -33.65 -7.88 -19.75
C ALA A 479 -34.29 -6.63 -20.39
N THR A 480 -33.94 -5.42 -19.94
CA THR A 480 -34.52 -4.16 -20.44
C THR A 480 -33.40 -3.16 -20.73
N ARG A 481 -33.66 -2.24 -21.69
CA ARG A 481 -32.68 -1.20 -22.03
C ARG A 481 -32.61 -0.11 -20.97
N PHE A 482 -33.75 0.31 -20.43
CA PHE A 482 -33.89 1.32 -19.39
C PHE A 482 -34.77 0.81 -18.26
N LEU A 483 -34.83 1.52 -17.14
CA LEU A 483 -35.55 1.08 -15.93
C LEU A 483 -37.04 0.82 -16.16
N ALA A 484 -37.67 1.59 -17.06
CA ALA A 484 -39.07 1.44 -17.41
C ALA A 484 -39.31 0.79 -18.80
N GLY A 485 -38.31 0.09 -19.36
CA GLY A 485 -38.38 -0.60 -20.62
C GLY A 485 -37.57 0.06 -21.73
N ASP A 486 -38.21 0.52 -22.81
CA ASP A 486 -37.51 1.00 -24.01
C ASP A 486 -37.24 2.52 -24.02
N PHE A 487 -37.76 3.26 -23.05
CA PHE A 487 -37.68 4.71 -23.00
C PHE A 487 -37.04 5.21 -21.73
N VAL A 488 -36.26 6.29 -21.85
CA VAL A 488 -35.66 7.01 -20.72
C VAL A 488 -36.76 7.71 -19.90
N THR A 489 -36.66 7.59 -18.58
CA THR A 489 -37.61 8.15 -17.61
C THR A 489 -36.92 8.96 -16.52
N GLU A 490 -37.69 9.59 -15.64
CA GLU A 490 -37.16 10.26 -14.46
C GLU A 490 -36.38 9.32 -13.55
N ALA A 491 -36.72 8.03 -13.51
CA ALA A 491 -36.01 7.02 -12.75
C ALA A 491 -34.56 6.82 -13.27
N ASP A 492 -34.38 6.85 -14.59
CA ASP A 492 -33.07 6.74 -15.22
C ASP A 492 -32.18 7.94 -14.88
N ALA A 493 -32.74 9.16 -14.88
CA ALA A 493 -32.03 10.36 -14.46
C ALA A 493 -31.59 10.28 -12.97
N ALA A 494 -32.49 9.85 -12.08
CA ALA A 494 -32.19 9.70 -10.65
C ALA A 494 -31.10 8.66 -10.39
N LEU A 495 -31.13 7.54 -11.11
CA LEU A 495 -30.12 6.49 -11.00
C LEU A 495 -28.77 6.96 -11.56
N TYR A 496 -28.79 7.61 -12.72
CA TYR A 496 -27.60 8.09 -13.40
C TYR A 496 -26.77 9.03 -12.51
N VAL A 497 -27.37 10.09 -11.96
CA VAL A 497 -26.65 11.06 -11.10
C VAL A 497 -26.05 10.42 -9.83
N THR A 498 -26.62 9.29 -9.42
CA THR A 498 -26.10 8.54 -8.25
C THR A 498 -24.91 7.65 -8.64
N LEU A 499 -25.02 6.88 -9.71
CA LEU A 499 -24.06 5.83 -10.05
C LEU A 499 -22.89 6.31 -10.90
N VAL A 500 -23.08 7.33 -11.75
CA VAL A 500 -22.01 7.86 -12.61
C VAL A 500 -20.79 8.33 -11.81
N ARG A 501 -20.99 8.82 -10.59
CA ARG A 501 -19.95 9.30 -9.68
C ARG A 501 -19.43 8.22 -8.72
N PHE A 502 -20.04 7.03 -8.72
CA PHE A 502 -19.72 6.05 -7.69
C PHE A 502 -18.26 5.61 -7.72
N ASP A 503 -17.77 5.18 -8.88
CA ASP A 503 -16.40 4.68 -9.01
C ASP A 503 -15.33 5.75 -8.82
N LEU A 504 -15.59 6.99 -9.26
CA LEU A 504 -14.60 8.07 -9.25
C LEU A 504 -14.63 8.89 -7.96
N LEU A 505 -15.80 9.09 -7.38
CA LEU A 505 -15.98 9.96 -6.22
C LEU A 505 -16.33 9.18 -4.96
N TYR A 506 -17.50 8.55 -4.91
CA TYR A 506 -18.01 8.01 -3.64
C TYR A 506 -17.24 6.81 -3.13
N SER A 507 -16.76 5.92 -4.02
CA SER A 507 -15.95 4.75 -3.62
C SER A 507 -14.71 5.13 -2.83
N ARG A 508 -14.19 6.34 -3.00
CA ARG A 508 -13.01 6.84 -2.28
C ARG A 508 -13.26 7.07 -0.79
N TYR A 509 -14.51 7.37 -0.42
CA TYR A 509 -14.92 7.58 0.98
C TYR A 509 -15.37 6.29 1.65
N LEU A 510 -15.70 5.28 0.85
CA LEU A 510 -16.20 3.99 1.31
C LEU A 510 -15.03 3.05 1.61
N GLY A 511 -15.30 2.02 2.39
CA GLY A 511 -14.40 0.93 2.64
C GLY A 511 -14.19 0.05 1.41
N PRO A 512 -13.69 -1.17 1.60
CA PRO A 512 -13.62 -2.14 0.51
C PRO A 512 -14.98 -2.25 -0.18
N VAL A 513 -15.03 -1.88 -1.46
CA VAL A 513 -16.27 -1.95 -2.24
C VAL A 513 -16.46 -3.35 -2.80
N LYS A 514 -17.68 -3.88 -2.70
CA LYS A 514 -18.00 -5.23 -3.21
C LYS A 514 -17.88 -5.28 -4.72
N TYR A 515 -18.42 -4.26 -5.40
CA TYR A 515 -18.35 -4.06 -6.84
C TYR A 515 -18.06 -2.59 -7.13
N ARG A 516 -17.32 -2.33 -8.19
CA ARG A 516 -17.37 -1.05 -8.90
C ARG A 516 -18.51 -1.11 -9.90
N VAL A 517 -19.10 0.02 -10.25
CA VAL A 517 -20.14 0.06 -11.28
C VAL A 517 -19.65 -0.54 -12.59
N GLN A 518 -18.39 -0.27 -12.95
CA GLN A 518 -17.76 -0.84 -14.15
C GLN A 518 -17.63 -2.38 -14.13
N ASP A 519 -17.69 -3.03 -12.98
CA ASP A 519 -17.61 -4.48 -12.85
C ASP A 519 -18.98 -5.16 -13.09
N LEU A 520 -20.06 -4.38 -13.07
CA LEU A 520 -21.43 -4.78 -13.36
C LEU A 520 -21.73 -4.46 -14.82
N LYS A 521 -21.67 -5.47 -15.67
CA LYS A 521 -21.72 -5.28 -17.15
C LYS A 521 -22.94 -4.51 -17.61
N ASN A 522 -24.14 -4.94 -17.19
CA ASN A 522 -25.39 -4.36 -17.66
C ASN A 522 -25.59 -2.95 -17.10
N VAL A 523 -25.25 -2.71 -15.83
CA VAL A 523 -25.29 -1.37 -15.24
C VAL A 523 -24.28 -0.44 -15.91
N SER A 524 -23.07 -0.91 -16.18
CA SER A 524 -22.04 -0.12 -16.87
C SER A 524 -22.45 0.24 -18.30
N ASP A 525 -22.99 -0.73 -19.05
CA ASP A 525 -23.42 -0.49 -20.43
C ASP A 525 -24.66 0.45 -20.48
N TYR A 526 -25.56 0.31 -19.53
CA TYR A 526 -26.71 1.21 -19.36
C TYR A 526 -26.28 2.66 -19.07
N LEU A 527 -25.34 2.89 -18.17
CA LEU A 527 -24.82 4.26 -17.90
C LEU A 527 -24.11 4.85 -19.11
N LYS A 528 -23.37 4.04 -19.89
CA LYS A 528 -22.76 4.48 -21.15
C LYS A 528 -23.81 4.82 -22.21
N ASP A 529 -24.89 4.08 -22.27
CA ASP A 529 -26.01 4.35 -23.19
C ASP A 529 -26.69 5.69 -22.85
N LEU A 530 -26.94 5.94 -21.56
CA LEU A 530 -27.45 7.24 -21.10
C LEU A 530 -26.48 8.39 -21.42
N TYR A 531 -25.18 8.19 -21.21
CA TYR A 531 -24.15 9.18 -21.51
C TYR A 531 -24.13 9.62 -22.99
N GLN A 532 -24.63 8.81 -23.93
CA GLN A 532 -24.76 9.23 -25.33
C GLN A 532 -25.84 10.32 -25.55
N ILE A 533 -26.68 10.55 -24.56
CA ILE A 533 -27.69 11.61 -24.61
C ILE A 533 -27.04 12.90 -24.06
N PRO A 534 -26.99 14.01 -24.83
CA PRO A 534 -26.25 15.23 -24.44
C PRO A 534 -26.60 15.76 -23.06
N ALA A 535 -27.86 15.72 -22.65
CA ALA A 535 -28.33 16.17 -21.35
C ALA A 535 -27.66 15.41 -20.18
N PHE A 536 -27.32 14.14 -20.34
CA PHE A 536 -26.59 13.36 -19.34
C PHE A 536 -25.08 13.62 -19.41
N ALA A 537 -24.51 13.74 -20.61
CA ALA A 537 -23.09 13.98 -20.79
C ALA A 537 -22.63 15.31 -20.21
N HIS A 538 -23.38 16.38 -20.41
CA HIS A 538 -23.03 17.74 -19.95
C HIS A 538 -22.85 17.86 -18.43
N HIS A 539 -23.39 16.92 -17.64
CA HIS A 539 -23.34 16.93 -16.19
C HIS A 539 -22.38 15.88 -15.58
N THR A 540 -21.47 15.36 -16.38
CA THR A 540 -20.49 14.33 -15.98
C THR A 540 -19.04 14.75 -16.17
N ASP A 541 -18.78 15.88 -16.78
CA ASP A 541 -17.40 16.35 -17.07
C ASP A 541 -16.77 17.13 -15.85
#